data_f6c4416a3ef07c83d2eb04543a18ff97
#
_entry.id   f6c4416a3ef07c83d2eb04543a18ff97
#
_cell.length_a   1.000
_cell.length_b   1.000
_cell.length_c   1.000
_cell.angle_alpha   90.00
_cell.angle_beta   90.00
_cell.angle_gamma   90.00
#
_symmetry.space_group_name_H-M   'P 1'
#
loop_
_entity.id
_entity.type
_entity.pdbx_description
1 polymer ?
#
loop_
_entity_poly.entity_id
_entity_poly.type
_entity_poly.pdbx_seq_one_letter_code
_entity_poly.pdbx_strand_id
1 'polypeptide(L)'
;MELIVTDADLVTMAPGAGPADSMLIRDGRIAAVGQAEAVRAAAPGAEEVRLGRATVIPGLIDAHCHVADIGYLAAAADCGQPSAPDIAAIQARL
;
A
#
# COMPACT_ATOMS: atom_id res chain seq x y z
N MET A 1 -9.68 19.09 -6.88
CA MET A 1 -10.28 17.82 -7.40
C MET A 1 -10.81 17.04 -6.20
N GLU A 2 -12.06 16.59 -6.27
CA GLU A 2 -12.68 15.80 -5.20
C GLU A 2 -13.01 14.41 -5.71
N LEU A 3 -12.65 13.40 -4.94
CA LEU A 3 -12.87 11.99 -5.23
C LEU A 3 -13.41 11.31 -3.98
N ILE A 4 -14.51 10.57 -4.13
CA ILE A 4 -15.04 9.70 -3.09
C ILE A 4 -14.66 8.27 -3.42
N VAL A 5 -14.08 7.57 -2.47
CA VAL A 5 -13.87 6.13 -2.50
C VAL A 5 -14.93 5.49 -1.63
N THR A 6 -15.64 4.48 -2.16
CA THR A 6 -16.71 3.78 -1.46
C THR A 6 -16.61 2.27 -1.60
N ASP A 7 -17.45 1.56 -0.87
CA ASP A 7 -17.53 0.10 -0.88
C ASP A 7 -16.15 -0.54 -0.59
N ALA A 8 -15.49 -0.04 0.47
CA ALA A 8 -14.18 -0.45 0.93
C ALA A 8 -14.25 -0.94 2.39
N ASP A 9 -13.22 -1.66 2.81
CA ASP A 9 -12.95 -1.96 4.22
C ASP A 9 -11.74 -1.11 4.64
N LEU A 10 -12.00 0.03 5.29
CA LEU A 10 -10.97 1.02 5.60
C LEU A 10 -10.32 0.73 6.96
N VAL A 11 -9.06 0.31 6.96
CA VAL A 11 -8.24 0.18 8.17
C VAL A 11 -7.56 1.51 8.45
N THR A 12 -8.20 2.35 9.26
CA THR A 12 -7.74 3.75 9.47
C THR A 12 -6.49 3.87 10.33
N MET A 13 -6.16 2.85 11.12
CA MET A 13 -5.10 2.86 12.14
C MET A 13 -5.27 3.98 13.18
N ALA A 14 -6.39 4.68 13.20
CA ALA A 14 -6.67 5.77 14.15
C ALA A 14 -7.33 5.21 15.42
N PRO A 15 -6.77 5.43 16.62
CA PRO A 15 -7.36 4.97 17.87
C PRO A 15 -8.78 5.53 18.04
N GLY A 16 -9.73 4.66 18.34
CA GLY A 16 -11.13 5.04 18.56
C GLY A 16 -11.95 5.36 17.30
N ALA A 17 -11.36 5.23 16.10
CA ALA A 17 -12.14 5.31 14.87
C ALA A 17 -13.12 4.14 14.79
N GLY A 18 -14.38 4.45 14.47
CA GLY A 18 -15.40 3.44 14.16
C GLY A 18 -15.15 2.78 12.79
N PRO A 19 -15.96 1.78 12.44
CA PRO A 19 -15.89 1.15 11.13
C PRO A 19 -16.18 2.19 10.03
N ALA A 20 -15.39 2.15 8.95
CA ALA A 20 -15.52 3.04 7.82
C ALA A 20 -15.47 2.25 6.51
N ASP A 21 -16.35 2.60 5.59
CA ASP A 21 -16.44 1.97 4.26
C ASP A 21 -16.15 2.95 3.13
N SER A 22 -15.92 4.24 3.48
CA SER A 22 -15.78 5.30 2.49
C SER A 22 -14.85 6.42 2.97
N MET A 23 -14.19 7.09 2.02
CA MET A 23 -13.38 8.28 2.28
C MET A 23 -13.54 9.31 1.16
N LEU A 24 -13.43 10.60 1.54
CA LEU A 24 -13.32 11.72 0.63
C LEU A 24 -11.87 12.15 0.51
N ILE A 25 -11.40 12.24 -0.71
CA ILE A 25 -10.09 12.79 -1.06
C ILE A 25 -10.31 14.16 -1.70
N ARG A 26 -9.71 15.18 -1.15
CA ARG A 26 -9.75 16.57 -1.66
C ARG A 26 -8.33 17.08 -1.80
N ASP A 27 -7.97 17.49 -3.01
CA ASP A 27 -6.64 18.06 -3.33
C ASP A 27 -5.47 17.14 -2.87
N GLY A 28 -5.62 15.82 -3.10
CA GLY A 28 -4.61 14.83 -2.75
C GLY A 28 -4.51 14.47 -1.27
N ARG A 29 -5.46 14.94 -0.44
CA ARG A 29 -5.52 14.65 1.01
C ARG A 29 -6.83 14.00 1.40
N ILE A 30 -6.80 13.12 2.40
CA ILE A 30 -8.01 12.55 3.00
C ILE A 30 -8.70 13.67 3.80
N ALA A 31 -9.89 14.08 3.35
CA ALA A 31 -10.68 15.13 3.95
C ALA A 31 -11.75 14.60 4.90
N ALA A 32 -12.26 13.41 4.66
CA ALA A 32 -13.23 12.73 5.54
C ALA A 32 -13.10 11.21 5.40
N VAL A 33 -13.42 10.49 6.47
CA VAL A 33 -13.52 9.03 6.53
C VAL A 33 -14.76 8.67 7.33
N GLY A 34 -15.53 7.68 6.86
CA GLY A 34 -16.72 7.25 7.56
C GLY A 34 -17.61 6.35 6.70
N GLN A 35 -18.91 6.40 6.96
CA GLN A 35 -19.90 5.69 6.17
C GLN A 35 -20.22 6.45 4.88
N ALA A 36 -20.50 5.71 3.80
CA ALA A 36 -20.71 6.25 2.46
C ALA A 36 -21.71 7.40 2.39
N GLU A 37 -22.81 7.33 3.16
CA GLU A 37 -23.84 8.37 3.19
C GLU A 37 -23.27 9.70 3.69
N ALA A 38 -22.55 9.68 4.80
CA ALA A 38 -21.95 10.86 5.39
C ALA A 38 -20.85 11.45 4.48
N VAL A 39 -20.05 10.60 3.86
CA VAL A 39 -18.97 11.01 2.95
C VAL A 39 -19.54 11.66 1.68
N ARG A 40 -20.60 11.08 1.08
CA ARG A 40 -21.29 11.67 -0.07
C ARG A 40 -21.94 13.02 0.26
N ALA A 41 -22.54 13.15 1.46
CA ALA A 41 -23.12 14.40 1.89
C ALA A 41 -22.08 15.54 2.04
N ALA A 42 -20.82 15.20 2.35
CA ALA A 42 -19.72 16.16 2.49
C ALA A 42 -19.18 16.68 1.14
N ALA A 43 -19.45 16.00 0.03
CA ALA A 43 -18.99 16.39 -1.31
C ALA A 43 -20.03 16.00 -2.39
N PRO A 44 -21.17 16.68 -2.45
CA PRO A 44 -22.20 16.42 -3.45
C PRO A 44 -21.65 16.65 -4.86
N GLY A 45 -21.71 15.62 -5.71
CA GLY A 45 -21.25 15.71 -7.11
C GLY A 45 -19.77 15.40 -7.32
N ALA A 46 -19.01 15.00 -6.28
CA ALA A 46 -17.68 14.48 -6.45
C ALA A 46 -17.68 13.18 -7.27
N GLU A 47 -16.59 12.92 -7.97
CA GLU A 47 -16.39 11.64 -8.65
C GLU A 47 -16.37 10.50 -7.61
N GLU A 48 -17.03 9.38 -7.92
CA GLU A 48 -17.08 8.22 -7.02
C GLU A 48 -16.43 7.00 -7.65
N VAL A 49 -15.50 6.39 -6.91
CA VAL A 49 -14.86 5.10 -7.23
C VAL A 49 -15.27 4.06 -6.20
N ARG A 50 -15.80 2.93 -6.67
CA ARG A 50 -16.20 1.79 -5.84
C ARG A 50 -15.12 0.71 -5.87
N LEU A 51 -14.68 0.24 -4.71
CA LEU A 51 -13.61 -0.75 -4.59
C LEU A 51 -14.09 -2.19 -4.40
N GLY A 52 -15.40 -2.44 -4.37
CA GLY A 52 -15.93 -3.80 -4.29
C GLY A 52 -15.49 -4.55 -3.03
N ARG A 53 -15.52 -3.87 -1.88
CA ARG A 53 -15.09 -4.39 -0.57
C ARG A 53 -13.59 -4.72 -0.46
N ALA A 54 -12.76 -4.10 -1.27
CA ALA A 54 -11.32 -4.21 -1.09
C ALA A 54 -10.88 -3.58 0.24
N THR A 55 -9.93 -4.20 0.92
CA THR A 55 -9.32 -3.64 2.12
C THR A 55 -8.35 -2.54 1.73
N VAL A 56 -8.52 -1.37 2.33
CA VAL A 56 -7.64 -0.20 2.13
C VAL A 56 -6.90 0.08 3.44
N ILE A 57 -5.59 0.11 3.35
CA ILE A 57 -4.69 0.41 4.47
C ILE A 57 -3.89 1.69 4.17
N PRO A 58 -3.34 2.37 5.18
CA PRO A 58 -2.36 3.43 4.96
C PRO A 58 -1.15 2.92 4.18
N GLY A 59 -0.49 3.81 3.43
CA GLY A 59 0.74 3.47 2.74
C GLY A 59 1.79 2.92 3.70
N LEU A 60 2.49 1.88 3.27
CA LEU A 60 3.52 1.23 4.09
C LEU A 60 4.75 2.12 4.20
N ILE A 61 5.27 2.26 5.40
CA ILE A 61 6.54 2.96 5.69
C ILE A 61 7.48 1.94 6.30
N ASP A 62 8.56 1.61 5.58
CA ASP A 62 9.63 0.79 6.11
C ASP A 62 10.66 1.69 6.80
N ALA A 63 10.65 1.68 8.14
CA ALA A 63 11.55 2.49 8.96
C ALA A 63 12.98 1.94 9.02
N HIS A 64 13.20 0.70 8.55
CA HIS A 64 14.51 0.06 8.48
C HIS A 64 14.63 -0.73 7.19
N CYS A 65 15.25 -0.16 6.17
CA CYS A 65 15.34 -0.74 4.84
C CYS A 65 16.77 -0.74 4.31
N HIS A 66 17.21 -1.88 3.79
CA HIS A 66 18.53 -2.09 3.20
C HIS A 66 18.48 -1.93 1.67
N VAL A 67 18.00 -0.81 1.16
CA VAL A 67 17.82 -0.57 -0.28
C VAL A 67 19.15 -0.69 -1.04
N ALA A 68 20.25 -0.16 -0.44
CA ALA A 68 21.59 -0.26 -1.04
C ALA A 68 22.05 -1.71 -1.16
N ASP A 69 21.81 -2.53 -0.14
CA ASP A 69 22.19 -3.95 -0.13
C ASP A 69 21.42 -4.73 -1.18
N ILE A 70 20.15 -4.44 -1.40
CA ILE A 70 19.34 -5.04 -2.48
C ILE A 70 19.95 -4.70 -3.85
N GLY A 71 20.40 -3.46 -4.04
CA GLY A 71 21.08 -3.03 -5.26
C GLY A 71 22.39 -3.78 -5.50
N TYR A 72 23.21 -3.95 -4.48
CA TYR A 72 24.45 -4.73 -4.55
C TYR A 72 24.16 -6.21 -4.83
N LEU A 73 23.20 -6.82 -4.16
CA LEU A 73 22.82 -8.22 -4.36
C LEU A 73 22.29 -8.46 -5.78
N ALA A 74 21.54 -7.52 -6.36
CA ALA A 74 21.03 -7.62 -7.73
C ALA A 74 22.14 -7.57 -8.80
N ALA A 75 23.29 -6.94 -8.48
CA ALA A 75 24.44 -6.82 -9.36
C ALA A 75 25.53 -7.90 -9.10
N ALA A 76 25.46 -8.61 -7.99
CA ALA A 76 26.42 -9.63 -7.59
C ALA A 76 26.06 -11.01 -8.15
N ALA A 77 27.05 -11.89 -8.28
CA ALA A 77 26.79 -13.29 -8.57
C ALA A 77 26.14 -13.97 -7.35
N ASP A 78 24.98 -14.58 -7.57
CA ASP A 78 24.28 -15.32 -6.51
C ASP A 78 24.98 -16.66 -6.23
N CYS A 79 25.77 -16.69 -5.17
CA CYS A 79 26.49 -17.87 -4.68
C CYS A 79 25.80 -18.55 -3.48
N GLY A 80 24.57 -18.15 -3.17
CA GLY A 80 23.76 -18.75 -2.10
C GLY A 80 23.05 -20.03 -2.50
N GLN A 81 22.54 -20.74 -1.49
CA GLN A 81 21.66 -21.90 -1.70
C GLN A 81 20.24 -21.44 -2.08
N PRO A 82 19.54 -22.14 -2.96
CA PRO A 82 19.94 -23.37 -3.70
C PRO A 82 20.71 -23.09 -5.00
N SER A 83 21.00 -21.82 -5.33
CA SER A 83 21.56 -21.41 -6.62
C SER A 83 22.98 -21.95 -6.88
N ALA A 84 23.80 -22.08 -5.82
CA ALA A 84 25.14 -22.58 -5.87
C ALA A 84 25.38 -23.63 -4.77
N PRO A 85 25.03 -24.92 -5.01
CA PRO A 85 25.06 -25.97 -4.00
C PRO A 85 26.47 -26.46 -3.62
N ASP A 86 27.47 -26.20 -4.45
CA ASP A 86 28.85 -26.60 -4.24
C ASP A 86 29.87 -25.61 -4.82
N ILE A 87 31.15 -25.85 -4.57
CA ILE A 87 32.25 -24.99 -5.01
C ILE A 87 32.32 -24.88 -6.55
N ALA A 88 32.05 -25.97 -7.26
CA ALA A 88 32.09 -25.96 -8.73
C ALA A 88 30.99 -25.04 -9.30
N ALA A 89 29.80 -25.06 -8.70
CA ALA A 89 28.71 -24.18 -9.07
C ALA A 89 29.03 -22.71 -8.77
N ILE A 90 29.72 -22.39 -7.67
CA ILE A 90 30.21 -21.05 -7.36
C ILE A 90 31.22 -20.58 -8.41
N GLN A 91 32.22 -21.43 -8.71
CA GLN A 91 33.27 -21.11 -9.71
C GLN A 91 32.70 -20.86 -11.11
N ALA A 92 31.63 -21.55 -11.48
CA ALA A 92 30.95 -21.35 -12.76
C ALA A 92 30.17 -20.05 -12.89
N ARG A 93 29.94 -19.33 -11.77
CA ARG A 93 29.18 -18.05 -11.72
C ARG A 93 30.09 -16.83 -11.67
N LEU A 94 31.34 -17.00 -11.32
CA LEU A 94 32.34 -15.91 -11.25
C LEU A 94 33.08 -15.77 -12.60
#